data_1b12ed674fa1c94058526f850f301d44
#
_entry.id   1b12ed674fa1c94058526f850f301d44
#
_cell.length_a   1.000
_cell.length_b   1.000
_cell.length_c   1.000
_cell.angle_alpha   90.00
_cell.angle_beta   90.00
_cell.angle_gamma   90.00
#
_symmetry.space_group_name_H-M   'P 1'
#
loop_
_entity.id
_entity.type
_entity.pdbx_description
1 polymer ?
#
loop_
_entity_poly.entity_id
_entity_poly.type
_entity_poly.pdbx_seq_one_letter_code
_entity_poly.pdbx_strand_id
1 'polypeptide(L)'
;MQKNILGKFNSYVILILIIFISITLSDTIAGGKAGVYGIYMVPRGEDAKNFSQPGLGFGFHIVVPVPQLANILAGTAGLEFINLLDKTINLRDRTTGLWVEQNTSQNYFRLFIGGQVGGHGNAFFRPHAGMNVALVVYSISTDLVVSDSWDEDEIIQNVSNESHVVAGYDITLGIDLNFSNKFAIDGGIRYVKSFSVPQQLGEGSVKIHPQYFQIYLGIGLGFG
;
A
#
# COMPACT_ATOMS: atom_id res chain seq x y z
N MET A 1 -7.54 -1.79 -27.55
CA MET A 1 -8.59 -2.28 -26.62
C MET A 1 -8.29 -2.02 -25.13
N GLN A 2 -7.20 -1.34 -24.78
CA GLN A 2 -6.72 -1.09 -23.41
C GLN A 2 -7.31 0.14 -22.68
N LYS A 3 -7.92 1.09 -23.38
CA LYS A 3 -8.42 2.35 -22.76
C LYS A 3 -9.57 2.21 -21.75
N ASN A 4 -10.28 1.08 -21.69
CA ASN A 4 -11.46 0.93 -20.84
C ASN A 4 -11.21 0.38 -19.43
N ILE A 5 -10.04 -0.18 -19.16
CA ILE A 5 -9.75 -0.79 -17.84
C ILE A 5 -9.36 0.29 -16.83
N LEU A 6 -8.52 1.23 -17.24
CA LEU A 6 -8.13 2.36 -16.37
C LEU A 6 -9.32 3.26 -16.00
N GLY A 7 -10.25 3.48 -16.95
CA GLY A 7 -11.44 4.28 -16.69
C GLY A 7 -12.40 3.62 -15.67
N LYS A 8 -12.55 2.31 -15.71
CA LYS A 8 -13.37 1.57 -14.72
C LYS A 8 -12.72 1.51 -13.35
N PHE A 9 -11.40 1.34 -13.28
CA PHE A 9 -10.64 1.35 -12.02
C PHE A 9 -10.79 2.69 -11.29
N ASN A 10 -10.64 3.81 -11.99
CA ASN A 10 -10.84 5.14 -11.42
C ASN A 10 -12.26 5.34 -10.87
N SER A 11 -13.29 4.81 -11.56
CA SER A 11 -14.68 4.96 -11.12
C SER A 11 -14.96 4.19 -9.82
N TYR A 12 -14.40 2.99 -9.64
CA TYR A 12 -14.55 2.23 -8.39
C TYR A 12 -13.79 2.86 -7.23
N VAL A 13 -12.60 3.39 -7.46
CA VAL A 13 -11.82 4.11 -6.44
C VAL A 13 -12.59 5.35 -5.97
N ILE A 14 -13.16 6.12 -6.89
CA ILE A 14 -13.99 7.29 -6.55
C ILE A 14 -15.25 6.88 -5.79
N LEU A 15 -15.93 5.80 -6.19
CA LEU A 15 -17.11 5.30 -5.49
C LEU A 15 -16.78 4.85 -4.07
N ILE A 16 -15.69 4.13 -3.87
CA ILE A 16 -15.21 3.69 -2.55
C ILE A 16 -14.85 4.92 -1.70
N LEU A 17 -14.21 5.92 -2.27
CA LEU A 17 -13.87 7.17 -1.59
C LEU A 17 -15.14 7.93 -1.15
N ILE A 18 -16.17 7.98 -2.00
CA ILE A 18 -17.46 8.61 -1.68
C ILE A 18 -18.17 7.86 -0.56
N ILE A 19 -18.21 6.52 -0.61
CA ILE A 19 -18.79 5.69 0.46
C ILE A 19 -18.03 5.91 1.77
N PHE A 20 -16.70 5.97 1.73
CA PHE A 20 -15.86 6.22 2.90
C PHE A 20 -16.12 7.61 3.52
N ILE A 21 -16.22 8.65 2.70
CA ILE A 21 -16.56 10.01 3.12
C ILE A 21 -17.98 10.07 3.70
N SER A 22 -18.94 9.33 3.12
CA SER A 22 -20.32 9.29 3.61
C SER A 22 -20.43 8.63 4.99
N ILE A 23 -19.63 7.63 5.29
CA ILE A 23 -19.58 6.97 6.60
C ILE A 23 -19.01 7.91 7.68
N THR A 24 -18.05 8.78 7.31
CA THR A 24 -17.43 9.73 8.25
C THR A 24 -18.31 10.93 8.59
N LEU A 25 -19.33 11.21 7.77
CA LEU A 25 -20.24 12.34 7.96
C LEU A 25 -21.50 12.01 8.77
N SER A 26 -21.69 10.75 9.19
CA SER A 26 -22.85 10.43 10.03
C SER A 26 -22.59 10.81 11.48
N ASP A 27 -23.42 11.70 12.02
CA ASP A 27 -23.39 12.23 13.40
C ASP A 27 -23.51 11.16 14.51
N THR A 28 -23.62 9.89 14.14
CA THR A 28 -23.75 8.75 15.05
C THR A 28 -22.44 8.12 15.48
N ILE A 29 -21.30 8.52 14.90
CA ILE A 29 -19.99 7.98 15.26
C ILE A 29 -19.40 8.82 16.40
N ALA A 30 -19.65 8.41 17.62
CA ALA A 30 -19.10 9.06 18.81
C ALA A 30 -17.58 8.83 18.91
N GLY A 31 -16.81 9.84 18.55
CA GLY A 31 -15.37 9.91 18.82
C GLY A 31 -14.52 8.94 18.00
N GLY A 32 -14.15 9.31 16.79
CA GLY A 32 -13.21 8.56 15.94
C GLY A 32 -11.92 9.33 15.67
N LYS A 33 -11.00 8.71 14.96
CA LYS A 33 -9.75 9.31 14.47
C LYS A 33 -9.59 9.00 12.98
N ALA A 34 -9.30 10.02 12.18
CA ALA A 34 -8.85 9.88 10.81
C ALA A 34 -7.39 10.32 10.70
N GLY A 35 -6.56 9.58 10.01
CA GLY A 35 -5.13 9.87 9.94
C GLY A 35 -4.52 9.64 8.57
N VAL A 36 -3.45 10.37 8.31
CA VAL A 36 -2.55 10.18 7.17
C VAL A 36 -1.17 9.84 7.69
N TYR A 37 -0.49 8.93 7.02
CA TYR A 37 0.82 8.45 7.46
C TYR A 37 1.75 8.12 6.30
N GLY A 38 3.05 8.34 6.52
CA GLY A 38 4.10 7.82 5.66
C GLY A 38 4.43 6.39 6.01
N ILE A 39 4.87 5.61 5.03
CA ILE A 39 5.17 4.19 5.15
C ILE A 39 6.56 3.92 4.58
N TYR A 40 7.35 3.14 5.32
CA TYR A 40 8.53 2.47 4.81
C TYR A 40 8.29 0.97 4.87
N MET A 41 8.37 0.29 3.72
CA MET A 41 8.03 -1.12 3.56
C MET A 41 9.26 -1.91 3.14
N VAL A 42 9.54 -2.99 3.84
CA VAL A 42 10.72 -3.84 3.62
C VAL A 42 10.27 -5.27 3.31
N PRO A 43 10.69 -5.85 2.16
CA PRO A 43 10.36 -7.24 1.82
C PRO A 43 10.97 -8.23 2.80
N ARG A 44 10.21 -9.28 3.15
CA ARG A 44 10.60 -10.37 4.03
C ARG A 44 10.31 -11.73 3.37
N GLY A 45 11.07 -12.74 3.80
CA GLY A 45 11.02 -14.05 3.14
C GLY A 45 11.71 -14.05 1.76
N GLU A 46 11.96 -15.22 1.22
CA GLU A 46 12.66 -15.38 -0.07
C GLU A 46 11.81 -14.85 -1.22
N ASP A 47 10.51 -15.15 -1.23
CA ASP A 47 9.58 -14.73 -2.28
C ASP A 47 9.59 -13.21 -2.47
N ALA A 48 9.39 -12.45 -1.38
CA ALA A 48 9.34 -11.00 -1.47
C ALA A 48 10.71 -10.38 -1.78
N LYS A 49 11.79 -10.90 -1.22
CA LYS A 49 13.15 -10.38 -1.44
C LYS A 49 13.64 -10.56 -2.87
N ASN A 50 13.20 -11.63 -3.53
CA ASN A 50 13.60 -11.91 -4.91
C ASN A 50 12.87 -11.02 -5.92
N PHE A 51 11.67 -10.55 -5.57
CA PHE A 51 10.80 -9.83 -6.51
C PHE A 51 10.51 -8.37 -6.15
N SER A 52 10.90 -7.92 -4.95
CA SER A 52 10.63 -6.55 -4.49
C SER A 52 11.84 -5.94 -3.79
N GLN A 53 11.93 -4.63 -3.82
CA GLN A 53 12.87 -3.84 -3.03
C GLN A 53 12.12 -3.09 -1.90
N PRO A 54 12.83 -2.56 -0.89
CA PRO A 54 12.21 -1.65 0.07
C PRO A 54 11.57 -0.47 -0.65
N GLY A 55 10.37 -0.09 -0.21
CA GLY A 55 9.59 0.97 -0.82
C GLY A 55 9.14 2.02 0.16
N LEU A 56 8.79 3.18 -0.38
CA LEU A 56 8.18 4.28 0.34
C LEU A 56 6.74 4.47 -0.14
N GLY A 57 5.90 4.92 0.76
CA GLY A 57 4.51 5.16 0.45
C GLY A 57 3.80 6.03 1.45
N PHE A 58 2.52 6.15 1.26
CA PHE A 58 1.63 6.86 2.16
C PHE A 58 0.32 6.09 2.33
N GLY A 59 -0.38 6.36 3.40
CA GLY A 59 -1.66 5.76 3.68
C GLY A 59 -2.60 6.71 4.37
N PHE A 60 -3.86 6.31 4.37
CA PHE A 60 -4.95 6.93 5.10
C PHE A 60 -5.66 5.85 5.90
N HIS A 61 -6.02 6.15 7.14
CA HIS A 61 -6.84 5.25 7.95
C HIS A 61 -7.89 6.00 8.76
N ILE A 62 -8.92 5.25 9.15
CA ILE A 62 -9.92 5.66 10.11
C ILE A 62 -9.96 4.62 11.22
N VAL A 63 -10.06 5.12 12.45
CA VAL A 63 -10.22 4.32 13.66
C VAL A 63 -11.49 4.75 14.35
N VAL A 64 -12.42 3.84 14.56
CA VAL A 64 -13.73 4.09 15.19
C VAL A 64 -13.83 3.23 16.45
N PRO A 65 -13.81 3.85 17.64
CA PRO A 65 -13.98 3.11 18.89
C PRO A 65 -15.35 2.45 18.98
N VAL A 66 -15.41 1.30 19.64
CA VAL A 66 -16.67 0.59 19.98
C VAL A 66 -17.07 0.94 21.40
N PRO A 67 -18.06 1.85 21.59
CA PRO A 67 -18.39 2.40 22.93
C PRO A 67 -18.82 1.30 23.92
N GLN A 68 -19.49 0.24 23.44
CA GLN A 68 -19.99 -0.87 24.24
C GLN A 68 -18.87 -1.66 24.94
N LEU A 69 -17.63 -1.57 24.45
CA LEU A 69 -16.47 -2.28 24.98
C LEU A 69 -15.50 -1.32 25.70
N ALA A 70 -16.03 -0.35 26.40
CA ALA A 70 -15.27 0.65 27.17
C ALA A 70 -14.18 1.34 26.36
N ASN A 71 -14.38 1.50 25.04
CA ASN A 71 -13.41 2.05 24.11
C ASN A 71 -12.05 1.36 24.07
N ILE A 72 -11.98 0.08 24.51
CA ILE A 72 -10.75 -0.72 24.40
C ILE A 72 -10.61 -1.30 22.99
N LEU A 73 -11.74 -1.60 22.34
CA LEU A 73 -11.79 -2.09 20.97
C LEU A 73 -12.18 -0.99 20.00
N ALA A 74 -11.54 -0.95 18.85
CA ALA A 74 -11.92 -0.07 17.76
C ALA A 74 -11.92 -0.83 16.42
N GLY A 75 -12.83 -0.46 15.53
CA GLY A 75 -12.77 -0.81 14.13
C GLY A 75 -11.73 0.04 13.40
N THR A 76 -11.03 -0.54 12.45
CA THR A 76 -10.06 0.15 11.60
C THR A 76 -10.38 -0.09 10.14
N ALA A 77 -10.20 0.92 9.31
CA ALA A 77 -10.26 0.79 7.86
C ALA A 77 -9.31 1.80 7.21
N GLY A 78 -8.76 1.48 6.04
CA GLY A 78 -7.85 2.41 5.38
C GLY A 78 -7.38 1.93 4.02
N LEU A 79 -6.57 2.79 3.42
CA LEU A 79 -5.93 2.54 2.12
C LEU A 79 -4.47 2.97 2.17
N GLU A 80 -3.64 2.29 1.39
CA GLU A 80 -2.20 2.53 1.29
C GLU A 80 -1.77 2.47 -0.17
N PHE A 81 -0.83 3.31 -0.51
CA PHE A 81 -0.14 3.30 -1.78
C PHE A 81 1.37 3.32 -1.53
N ILE A 82 2.08 2.35 -2.09
CA ILE A 82 3.51 2.16 -1.87
C ILE A 82 4.18 1.85 -3.21
N ASN A 83 5.27 2.55 -3.50
CA ASN A 83 6.17 2.19 -4.58
C ASN A 83 7.25 1.26 -4.02
N LEU A 84 7.31 0.01 -4.52
CA LEU A 84 8.19 -1.04 -4.01
C LEU A 84 9.47 -1.22 -4.82
N LEU A 85 9.45 -0.87 -6.10
CA LEU A 85 10.58 -1.04 -6.99
C LEU A 85 10.56 0.07 -8.04
N ASP A 86 11.69 0.72 -8.16
CA ASP A 86 12.00 1.58 -9.28
C ASP A 86 13.45 1.24 -9.68
N LYS A 87 13.57 0.36 -10.67
CA LYS A 87 14.88 -0.20 -11.08
C LYS A 87 15.11 0.02 -12.55
N THR A 88 16.17 0.75 -12.84
CA THR A 88 16.70 0.92 -14.18
C THR A 88 17.91 0.00 -14.38
N ILE A 89 17.90 -0.78 -15.45
CA ILE A 89 19.02 -1.62 -15.89
C ILE A 89 19.47 -1.11 -17.24
N ASN A 90 20.71 -0.66 -17.34
CA ASN A 90 21.32 -0.23 -18.59
C ASN A 90 22.14 -1.38 -19.17
N LEU A 91 21.78 -1.83 -20.35
CA LEU A 91 22.47 -2.84 -21.12
C LEU A 91 23.01 -2.23 -22.39
N ARG A 92 24.27 -2.53 -22.73
CA ARG A 92 24.87 -2.15 -24.00
C ARG A 92 25.07 -3.41 -24.83
N ASP A 93 24.42 -3.49 -25.97
CA ASP A 93 24.72 -4.51 -26.94
C ASP A 93 26.06 -4.20 -27.61
N ARG A 94 27.05 -5.07 -27.38
CA ARG A 94 28.41 -4.90 -27.92
C ARG A 94 28.47 -5.12 -29.44
N THR A 95 27.48 -5.79 -30.01
CA THR A 95 27.45 -6.13 -31.43
C THR A 95 26.85 -5.02 -32.25
N THR A 96 25.77 -4.43 -31.81
CA THR A 96 25.03 -3.37 -32.51
C THR A 96 25.41 -1.97 -32.03
N GLY A 97 26.03 -1.84 -30.84
CA GLY A 97 26.33 -0.56 -30.22
C GLY A 97 25.11 0.10 -29.55
N LEU A 98 23.94 -0.51 -29.66
CA LEU A 98 22.69 0.01 -29.11
C LEU A 98 22.70 0.02 -27.55
N TRP A 99 22.13 1.07 -26.99
CA TRP A 99 21.83 1.17 -25.58
C TRP A 99 20.40 0.70 -25.36
N VAL A 100 20.22 -0.22 -24.45
CA VAL A 100 18.91 -0.70 -24.01
C VAL A 100 18.77 -0.38 -22.53
N GLU A 101 17.82 0.44 -22.20
CA GLU A 101 17.46 0.75 -20.83
C GLU A 101 16.16 0.03 -20.49
N GLN A 102 16.19 -0.81 -19.46
CA GLN A 102 15.01 -1.48 -18.93
C GLN A 102 14.58 -0.79 -17.64
N ASN A 103 13.41 -0.18 -17.66
CA ASN A 103 12.78 0.45 -16.50
C ASN A 103 11.68 -0.46 -15.96
N THR A 104 11.83 -0.92 -14.72
CA THR A 104 10.82 -1.74 -14.05
C THR A 104 10.34 -1.00 -12.82
N SER A 105 9.03 -0.72 -12.76
CA SER A 105 8.36 -0.16 -11.60
C SER A 105 7.36 -1.14 -11.00
N GLN A 106 7.28 -1.18 -9.68
CA GLN A 106 6.33 -2.00 -8.95
C GLN A 106 5.56 -1.15 -7.96
N ASN A 107 4.24 -1.09 -8.13
CA ASN A 107 3.33 -0.38 -7.26
C ASN A 107 2.48 -1.36 -6.45
N TYR A 108 2.23 -0.99 -5.21
CA TYR A 108 1.44 -1.75 -4.26
C TYR A 108 0.32 -0.84 -3.73
N PHE A 109 -0.92 -1.21 -4.03
CA PHE A 109 -2.10 -0.56 -3.47
C PHE A 109 -2.81 -1.54 -2.55
N ARG A 110 -3.22 -1.07 -1.38
CA ARG A 110 -3.87 -1.89 -0.36
C ARG A 110 -5.09 -1.19 0.20
N LEU A 111 -6.21 -1.90 0.24
CA LEU A 111 -7.43 -1.54 0.95
C LEU A 111 -7.60 -2.52 2.12
N PHE A 112 -7.77 -2.04 3.33
CA PHE A 112 -7.88 -2.91 4.51
C PHE A 112 -9.02 -2.51 5.44
N ILE A 113 -9.51 -3.51 6.17
CA ILE A 113 -10.49 -3.36 7.25
C ILE A 113 -10.15 -4.35 8.36
N GLY A 114 -10.39 -3.96 9.60
CA GLY A 114 -10.12 -4.83 10.74
C GLY A 114 -10.46 -4.21 12.08
N GLY A 115 -9.67 -4.56 13.08
CA GLY A 115 -9.85 -4.06 14.42
C GLY A 115 -8.54 -3.91 15.17
N GLN A 116 -8.58 -3.06 16.17
CA GLN A 116 -7.47 -2.86 17.10
C GLN A 116 -7.94 -2.85 18.54
N VAL A 117 -7.09 -3.36 19.41
CA VAL A 117 -7.24 -3.27 20.87
C VAL A 117 -6.19 -2.30 21.40
N GLY A 118 -6.58 -1.46 22.38
CA GLY A 118 -5.68 -0.49 22.99
C GLY A 118 -6.43 0.61 23.69
N GLY A 119 -5.73 1.45 24.43
CA GLY A 119 -6.35 2.55 25.18
C GLY A 119 -6.93 3.60 24.25
N HIS A 120 -8.25 3.71 24.22
CA HIS A 120 -8.99 4.78 23.55
C HIS A 120 -9.54 5.70 24.63
N GLY A 121 -8.79 6.65 25.05
CA GLY A 121 -9.16 7.60 26.09
C GLY A 121 -8.36 8.88 25.97
N ASN A 122 -8.41 9.74 26.96
CA ASN A 122 -7.68 11.01 26.97
C ASN A 122 -6.22 10.87 27.41
N ALA A 123 -5.68 9.62 27.48
CA ALA A 123 -4.28 9.43 27.82
C ALA A 123 -3.36 9.93 26.73
N PHE A 124 -2.29 10.61 27.13
CA PHE A 124 -1.26 11.10 26.19
C PHE A 124 -0.62 9.95 25.41
N PHE A 125 -0.29 8.85 26.09
CA PHE A 125 0.37 7.67 25.51
C PHE A 125 -0.63 6.52 25.42
N ARG A 126 -0.87 6.01 24.22
CA ARG A 126 -1.84 4.94 23.97
C ARG A 126 -1.23 3.87 23.07
N PRO A 127 -0.70 2.79 23.65
CA PRO A 127 -0.28 1.63 22.87
C PRO A 127 -1.50 0.89 22.32
N HIS A 128 -1.36 0.36 21.12
CA HIS A 128 -2.40 -0.44 20.48
C HIS A 128 -1.82 -1.63 19.69
N ALA A 129 -2.62 -2.68 19.56
CA ALA A 129 -2.34 -3.81 18.70
C ALA A 129 -3.55 -4.05 17.80
N GLY A 130 -3.33 -4.40 16.55
CA GLY A 130 -4.40 -4.57 15.58
C GLY A 130 -4.17 -5.73 14.63
N MET A 131 -5.27 -6.14 13.99
CA MET A 131 -5.28 -7.10 12.90
C MET A 131 -6.27 -6.62 11.83
N ASN A 132 -5.86 -6.70 10.56
CA ASN A 132 -6.69 -6.33 9.44
C ASN A 132 -6.67 -7.43 8.38
N VAL A 133 -7.76 -7.54 7.63
CA VAL A 133 -7.81 -8.22 6.34
C VAL A 133 -7.73 -7.18 5.24
N ALA A 134 -7.14 -7.53 4.11
CA ALA A 134 -6.88 -6.56 3.06
C ALA A 134 -7.09 -7.15 1.66
N LEU A 135 -7.47 -6.29 0.73
CA LEU A 135 -7.33 -6.51 -0.71
C LEU A 135 -6.10 -5.73 -1.18
N VAL A 136 -5.23 -6.41 -1.88
CA VAL A 136 -3.94 -5.88 -2.35
C VAL A 136 -3.90 -5.97 -3.85
N VAL A 137 -3.55 -4.86 -4.49
CA VAL A 137 -3.29 -4.79 -5.93
C VAL A 137 -1.79 -4.61 -6.13
N TYR A 138 -1.16 -5.60 -6.74
CA TYR A 138 0.22 -5.51 -7.22
C TYR A 138 0.18 -5.10 -8.68
N SER A 139 0.88 -4.05 -9.05
CA SER A 139 1.05 -3.62 -10.44
C SER A 139 2.53 -3.53 -10.77
N ILE A 140 2.94 -4.27 -11.80
CA ILE A 140 4.31 -4.30 -12.30
C ILE A 140 4.29 -3.83 -13.73
N SER A 141 5.09 -2.80 -14.04
CA SER A 141 5.29 -2.29 -15.40
C SER A 141 6.77 -2.37 -15.75
N THR A 142 7.05 -2.87 -16.93
CA THR A 142 8.41 -2.92 -17.48
C THR A 142 8.41 -2.28 -18.85
N ASP A 143 9.19 -1.20 -18.99
CA ASP A 143 9.40 -0.48 -20.23
C ASP A 143 10.84 -0.69 -20.70
N LEU A 144 11.02 -0.91 -22.00
CA LEU A 144 12.31 -0.91 -22.67
C LEU A 144 12.45 0.37 -23.48
N VAL A 145 13.52 1.10 -23.22
CA VAL A 145 13.93 2.26 -24.01
C VAL A 145 15.16 1.84 -24.81
N VAL A 146 15.04 1.86 -26.13
CA VAL A 146 16.14 1.56 -27.03
C VAL A 146 16.58 2.86 -27.69
N SER A 147 17.84 3.26 -27.48
CA SER A 147 18.42 4.43 -28.09
C SER A 147 19.62 4.04 -28.96
N ASP A 148 19.69 4.63 -30.16
CA ASP A 148 20.88 4.54 -30.99
C ASP A 148 21.81 5.71 -30.64
N SER A 149 23.11 5.45 -30.55
CA SER A 149 24.10 6.48 -30.21
C SER A 149 24.22 7.62 -31.28
N TRP A 150 23.57 7.46 -32.41
CA TRP A 150 23.65 8.37 -33.54
C TRP A 150 22.34 9.10 -33.90
N ASP A 151 21.21 8.65 -33.33
CA ASP A 151 19.90 9.23 -33.60
C ASP A 151 19.20 9.57 -32.27
N GLU A 152 18.59 10.73 -32.15
CA GLU A 152 17.87 11.18 -30.94
C GLU A 152 16.51 10.47 -30.75
N ASP A 153 16.15 9.56 -31.66
CA ASP A 153 14.87 8.85 -31.59
C ASP A 153 14.93 7.71 -30.57
N GLU A 154 14.33 7.94 -29.39
CA GLU A 154 14.08 6.90 -28.38
C GLU A 154 12.85 6.08 -28.77
N ILE A 155 13.03 4.78 -28.93
CA ILE A 155 11.92 3.84 -29.10
C ILE A 155 11.54 3.30 -27.73
N ILE A 156 10.40 3.75 -27.19
CA ILE A 156 9.84 3.24 -25.94
C ILE A 156 8.90 2.07 -26.25
N GLN A 157 9.23 0.89 -25.80
CA GLN A 157 8.37 -0.29 -25.90
C GLN A 157 7.96 -0.77 -24.52
N ASN A 158 6.65 -0.73 -24.23
CA ASN A 158 6.10 -1.38 -23.06
C ASN A 158 6.11 -2.88 -23.25
N VAL A 159 6.87 -3.60 -22.44
CA VAL A 159 7.09 -5.05 -22.57
C VAL A 159 6.13 -5.84 -21.70
N SER A 160 5.84 -5.32 -20.51
CA SER A 160 4.93 -6.01 -19.57
C SER A 160 4.20 -4.97 -18.73
N ASN A 161 2.91 -5.20 -18.58
CA ASN A 161 2.05 -4.46 -17.66
C ASN A 161 1.09 -5.45 -17.03
N GLU A 162 1.45 -5.95 -15.85
CA GLU A 162 0.67 -6.94 -15.11
C GLU A 162 0.11 -6.34 -13.84
N SER A 163 -1.14 -6.69 -13.55
CA SER A 163 -1.80 -6.30 -12.31
C SER A 163 -2.53 -7.49 -11.70
N HIS A 164 -2.23 -7.78 -10.44
CA HIS A 164 -2.82 -8.89 -9.69
C HIS A 164 -3.51 -8.39 -8.44
N VAL A 165 -4.77 -8.83 -8.25
CA VAL A 165 -5.54 -8.54 -7.04
C VAL A 165 -5.55 -9.78 -6.17
N VAL A 166 -5.07 -9.63 -4.94
CA VAL A 166 -5.00 -10.74 -3.97
C VAL A 166 -5.49 -10.32 -2.60
N ALA A 167 -5.97 -11.27 -1.83
CA ALA A 167 -6.27 -11.04 -0.43
C ALA A 167 -5.01 -11.17 0.43
N GLY A 168 -5.04 -10.54 1.60
CA GLY A 168 -3.97 -10.59 2.58
C GLY A 168 -4.45 -10.23 3.97
N TYR A 169 -3.53 -10.24 4.91
CA TYR A 169 -3.78 -9.78 6.28
C TYR A 169 -2.55 -9.08 6.84
N ASP A 170 -2.75 -8.33 7.90
CA ASP A 170 -1.67 -7.75 8.68
C ASP A 170 -1.90 -7.85 10.17
N ILE A 171 -0.80 -7.77 10.90
CA ILE A 171 -0.75 -7.60 12.34
C ILE A 171 0.03 -6.33 12.63
N THR A 172 -0.55 -5.43 13.43
CA THR A 172 -0.01 -4.11 13.73
C THR A 172 0.27 -3.99 15.22
N LEU A 173 1.39 -3.35 15.55
CA LEU A 173 1.70 -2.84 16.89
C LEU A 173 2.05 -1.36 16.75
N GLY A 174 1.41 -0.51 17.52
CA GLY A 174 1.60 0.93 17.39
C GLY A 174 1.37 1.70 18.69
N ILE A 175 1.61 2.98 18.61
CA ILE A 175 1.50 3.93 19.70
C ILE A 175 0.87 5.20 19.15
N ASP A 176 -0.20 5.67 19.80
CA ASP A 176 -0.73 7.02 19.62
C ASP A 176 -0.16 7.93 20.70
N LEU A 177 0.36 9.08 20.31
CA LEU A 177 0.70 10.20 21.19
C LEU A 177 -0.35 11.30 20.99
N ASN A 178 -1.25 11.46 21.96
CA ASN A 178 -2.33 12.42 21.86
C ASN A 178 -1.95 13.74 22.53
N PHE A 179 -1.82 14.77 21.73
CA PHE A 179 -1.53 16.13 22.20
C PHE A 179 -2.81 16.88 22.57
N SER A 180 -3.93 16.49 22.01
CA SER A 180 -5.25 17.01 22.33
C SER A 180 -6.33 16.00 21.91
N ASN A 181 -7.57 16.25 22.25
CA ASN A 181 -8.70 15.44 21.79
C ASN A 181 -8.87 15.45 20.26
N LYS A 182 -8.23 16.39 19.57
CA LYS A 182 -8.34 16.59 18.13
C LYS A 182 -7.07 16.21 17.35
N PHE A 183 -5.92 16.04 18.04
CA PHE A 183 -4.65 15.84 17.36
C PHE A 183 -3.81 14.76 18.04
N ALA A 184 -3.35 13.81 17.25
CA ALA A 184 -2.45 12.74 17.68
C ALA A 184 -1.34 12.52 16.64
N ILE A 185 -0.20 12.04 17.11
CA ILE A 185 0.82 11.40 16.27
C ILE A 185 0.66 9.90 16.45
N ASP A 186 0.55 9.17 15.36
CA ASP A 186 0.41 7.72 15.33
C ASP A 186 1.63 7.12 14.64
N GLY A 187 2.23 6.10 15.25
CA GLY A 187 3.36 5.40 14.66
C GLY A 187 3.42 3.96 15.11
N GLY A 188 4.01 3.12 14.29
CA GLY A 188 4.11 1.72 14.63
C GLY A 188 4.79 0.88 13.56
N ILE A 189 4.68 -0.42 13.81
CA ILE A 189 5.19 -1.48 12.95
C ILE A 189 4.06 -2.40 12.55
N ARG A 190 4.14 -2.94 11.33
CA ARG A 190 3.13 -3.84 10.81
C ARG A 190 3.80 -4.97 10.03
N TYR A 191 3.37 -6.19 10.30
CA TYR A 191 3.69 -7.35 9.48
C TYR A 191 2.54 -7.61 8.52
N VAL A 192 2.83 -7.55 7.22
CA VAL A 192 1.85 -7.73 6.15
C VAL A 192 2.16 -9.01 5.40
N LYS A 193 1.15 -9.83 5.16
CA LYS A 193 1.26 -11.03 4.36
C LYS A 193 0.12 -11.09 3.35
N SER A 194 0.48 -11.25 2.07
CA SER A 194 -0.48 -11.55 1.01
C SER A 194 -0.59 -13.05 0.79
N PHE A 195 -1.76 -13.50 0.37
CA PHE A 195 -1.93 -14.87 -0.10
C PHE A 195 -1.20 -15.04 -1.44
N SER A 196 -1.41 -16.15 -2.14
CA SER A 196 -0.62 -16.43 -3.34
C SER A 196 -0.87 -15.42 -4.46
N VAL A 197 0.22 -14.84 -4.97
CA VAL A 197 0.24 -13.99 -6.16
C VAL A 197 0.79 -14.84 -7.30
N PRO A 198 0.07 -15.03 -8.41
CA PRO A 198 0.64 -15.67 -9.59
C PRO A 198 1.64 -14.70 -10.22
N GLN A 199 2.81 -15.19 -10.56
CA GLN A 199 3.81 -14.42 -11.31
C GLN A 199 4.24 -15.21 -12.53
N GLN A 200 4.22 -14.60 -13.69
CA GLN A 200 4.69 -15.23 -14.92
C GLN A 200 6.21 -15.18 -14.98
N LEU A 201 6.83 -16.33 -15.23
CA LEU A 201 8.26 -16.49 -15.46
C LEU A 201 8.45 -17.23 -16.80
N GLY A 202 8.56 -16.48 -17.88
CA GLY A 202 8.58 -17.06 -19.24
C GLY A 202 7.27 -17.76 -19.56
N GLU A 203 7.34 -19.04 -19.98
CA GLU A 203 6.15 -19.85 -20.29
C GLU A 203 5.48 -20.48 -19.05
N GLY A 204 6.09 -20.33 -17.86
CA GLY A 204 5.61 -20.89 -16.59
C GLY A 204 5.04 -19.84 -15.64
N SER A 205 4.13 -20.23 -14.75
CA SER A 205 3.68 -19.39 -13.64
C SER A 205 4.10 -19.97 -12.30
N VAL A 206 4.63 -19.11 -11.42
CA VAL A 206 5.00 -19.44 -10.05
C VAL A 206 4.08 -18.70 -9.10
N LYS A 207 3.64 -19.36 -8.03
CA LYS A 207 2.87 -18.72 -6.95
C LYS A 207 3.83 -18.23 -5.88
N ILE A 208 3.86 -16.94 -5.64
CA ILE A 208 4.64 -16.33 -4.57
C ILE A 208 3.72 -15.89 -3.44
N HIS A 209 4.24 -15.84 -2.21
CA HIS A 209 3.53 -15.41 -1.00
C HIS A 209 4.26 -14.21 -0.39
N PRO A 210 4.07 -13.00 -0.93
CA PRO A 210 4.83 -11.84 -0.50
C PRO A 210 4.56 -11.51 0.97
N GLN A 211 5.64 -11.24 1.69
CA GLN A 211 5.63 -10.85 3.09
C GLN A 211 6.45 -9.59 3.25
N TYR A 212 5.92 -8.63 4.04
CA TYR A 212 6.56 -7.34 4.24
C TYR A 212 6.52 -6.92 5.70
N PHE A 213 7.52 -6.17 6.08
CA PHE A 213 7.55 -5.44 7.32
C PHE A 213 7.39 -3.95 7.00
N GLN A 214 6.40 -3.31 7.60
CA GLN A 214 6.15 -1.89 7.43
C GLN A 214 6.49 -1.15 8.72
N ILE A 215 7.09 0.04 8.58
CA ILE A 215 7.17 1.05 9.62
C ILE A 215 6.33 2.21 9.14
N TYR A 216 5.44 2.72 9.96
CA TYR A 216 4.61 3.86 9.62
C TYR A 216 4.66 4.93 10.68
N LEU A 217 4.51 6.18 10.26
CA LEU A 217 4.43 7.35 11.11
C LEU A 217 3.50 8.37 10.47
N GLY A 218 2.58 8.91 11.25
CA GLY A 218 1.60 9.83 10.73
C GLY A 218 0.97 10.74 11.77
N ILE A 219 -0.02 11.47 11.31
CA ILE A 219 -0.84 12.37 12.10
C ILE A 219 -2.30 11.95 12.01
N GLY A 220 -2.99 12.02 13.13
CA GLY A 220 -4.41 11.74 13.24
C GLY A 220 -5.19 12.92 13.79
N LEU A 221 -6.37 13.11 13.22
CA LEU A 221 -7.34 14.11 13.67
C LEU A 221 -8.54 13.41 14.28
N GLY A 222 -8.89 13.78 15.50
CA GLY A 222 -10.09 13.28 16.18
C GLY A 222 -11.34 13.98 15.66
N PHE A 223 -12.43 13.24 15.54
CA PHE A 223 -13.75 13.72 15.19
C PHE A 223 -14.83 13.12 16.12
N GLY A 224 -15.95 13.81 16.29
CA GLY A 224 -17.09 13.43 17.16
C GLY A 224 -17.18 14.23 18.42
#